data_b3155fb55aac65fb12ffa77b8d7543fe
#
_entry.id   b3155fb55aac65fb12ffa77b8d7543fe
#
_cell.length_a   1.000
_cell.length_b   1.000
_cell.length_c   1.000
_cell.angle_alpha   90.00
_cell.angle_beta   90.00
_cell.angle_gamma   90.00
#
_symmetry.space_group_name_H-M   'P 1'
#
loop_
_entity.id
_entity.type
_entity.pdbx_description
1 polymer ?
#
loop_
_entity_poly.entity_id
_entity_poly.type
_entity_poly.pdbx_seq_one_letter_code
_entity_poly.pdbx_strand_id
1 'polypeptide(L)'
;EKSEGEFFAERMAKAFAVAKKLGQAVNVNKETELTLLERNLAERQIKRQNWDGMLETLLQIQMDEKLVQLAEDVQYYLGFFLLVREMKGRGYSFCMPEETEKLEVKQGYDLALALRSEKEVIANDCNLKKDERFFVITGANGGGKTTYARMVGQILYFAKMGLLVPCETVSYTHLRA
;
A
#
# COMPACT_ATOMS: atom_id res chain seq x y z
N GLU A 1 22.95 -15.77 -5.77
CA GLU A 1 21.70 -15.99 -6.54
C GLU A 1 20.62 -15.10 -5.96
N LYS A 2 20.09 -14.15 -6.74
CA LYS A 2 18.98 -13.32 -6.31
C LYS A 2 17.71 -14.18 -6.23
N SER A 3 16.91 -14.00 -5.17
CA SER A 3 15.64 -14.71 -5.05
C SER A 3 14.66 -14.27 -6.16
N GLU A 4 13.71 -15.15 -6.54
CA GLU A 4 12.66 -14.80 -7.53
C GLU A 4 11.88 -13.53 -7.15
N GLY A 5 11.72 -13.28 -5.85
CA GLY A 5 11.08 -12.07 -5.35
C GLY A 5 11.88 -10.79 -5.58
N GLU A 6 13.22 -10.84 -5.48
CA GLU A 6 14.09 -9.70 -5.79
C GLU A 6 14.10 -9.41 -7.28
N PHE A 7 14.06 -10.45 -8.11
CA PHE A 7 13.98 -10.31 -9.56
C PHE A 7 12.64 -9.68 -10.00
N PHE A 8 11.54 -10.10 -9.37
CA PHE A 8 10.23 -9.53 -9.62
C PHE A 8 10.15 -8.06 -9.15
N ALA A 9 10.66 -7.75 -7.96
CA ALA A 9 10.70 -6.38 -7.45
C ALA A 9 11.53 -5.44 -8.33
N GLU A 10 12.68 -5.91 -8.84
CA GLU A 10 13.53 -5.13 -9.75
C GLU A 10 12.85 -4.89 -11.10
N ARG A 11 12.14 -5.89 -11.66
CA ARG A 11 11.37 -5.73 -12.90
C ARG A 11 10.20 -4.77 -12.70
N MET A 12 9.49 -4.87 -11.59
CA MET A 12 8.41 -3.95 -11.25
C MET A 12 8.92 -2.53 -11.06
N ALA A 13 10.04 -2.34 -10.35
CA ALA A 13 10.67 -1.02 -10.19
C ALA A 13 11.07 -0.40 -11.55
N LYS A 14 11.58 -1.19 -12.48
CA LYS A 14 11.88 -0.74 -13.85
C LYS A 14 10.60 -0.39 -14.62
N ALA A 15 9.57 -1.21 -14.54
CA ALA A 15 8.27 -0.94 -15.17
C ALA A 15 7.65 0.35 -14.63
N PHE A 16 7.73 0.58 -13.30
CA PHE A 16 7.24 1.82 -12.69
C PHE A 16 8.08 3.04 -13.01
N ALA A 17 9.40 2.90 -13.12
CA ALA A 17 10.28 3.99 -13.57
C ALA A 17 9.94 4.43 -15.00
N VAL A 18 9.58 3.46 -15.85
CA VAL A 18 9.10 3.72 -17.22
C VAL A 18 7.72 4.39 -17.18
N ALA A 19 6.76 3.89 -16.38
CA ALA A 19 5.44 4.49 -16.22
C ALA A 19 5.52 5.93 -15.68
N LYS A 20 6.43 6.19 -14.74
CA LYS A 20 6.69 7.55 -14.22
C LYS A 20 7.27 8.49 -15.27
N LYS A 21 8.18 8.01 -16.11
CA LYS A 21 8.70 8.78 -17.26
C LYS A 21 7.61 9.02 -18.31
N LEU A 22 6.76 8.05 -18.57
CA LEU A 22 5.57 8.16 -19.41
C LEU A 22 4.63 9.25 -18.89
N GLY A 23 4.28 9.25 -17.59
CA GLY A 23 3.44 10.27 -16.99
C GLY A 23 4.03 11.70 -17.05
N GLN A 24 5.36 11.84 -17.04
CA GLN A 24 6.03 13.14 -17.18
C GLN A 24 6.14 13.63 -18.62
N ALA A 25 6.11 12.74 -19.61
CA ALA A 25 6.17 13.07 -21.03
C ALA A 25 4.79 13.39 -21.64
N VAL A 26 3.71 13.10 -20.92
CA VAL A 26 2.35 13.21 -21.41
C VAL A 26 1.76 14.58 -21.08
N ASN A 27 1.68 15.43 -22.10
CA ASN A 27 0.87 16.63 -22.07
C ASN A 27 -0.58 16.20 -22.36
N VAL A 28 -1.41 16.13 -21.31
CA VAL A 28 -2.74 15.54 -21.36
C VAL A 28 -3.68 16.47 -22.11
N ASN A 29 -4.04 16.09 -23.31
CA ASN A 29 -5.25 16.60 -23.94
C ASN A 29 -5.90 15.51 -24.83
N LYS A 30 -7.04 15.06 -24.38
CA LYS A 30 -8.11 14.34 -25.10
C LYS A 30 -7.84 12.93 -25.59
N GLU A 31 -8.88 12.09 -25.37
CA GLU A 31 -9.15 10.80 -26.00
C GLU A 31 -8.41 10.61 -27.33
N THR A 32 -7.29 9.94 -27.31
CA THR A 32 -6.59 9.58 -28.53
C THR A 32 -6.73 8.08 -28.74
N GLU A 33 -7.66 7.72 -29.62
CA GLU A 33 -7.47 6.47 -30.35
C GLU A 33 -6.08 6.49 -30.99
N LEU A 34 -5.29 5.44 -30.75
CA LEU A 34 -4.06 5.21 -31.47
C LEU A 34 -4.28 5.43 -32.96
N THR A 35 -3.60 6.38 -33.57
CA THR A 35 -3.71 6.59 -35.00
C THR A 35 -3.30 5.31 -35.72
N LEU A 36 -3.88 5.07 -36.89
CA LEU A 36 -3.57 3.88 -37.71
C LEU A 36 -2.06 3.74 -37.97
N LEU A 37 -1.36 4.86 -37.98
CA LEU A 37 0.07 4.96 -38.22
C LEU A 37 0.88 4.50 -37.00
N GLU A 38 0.49 4.90 -35.80
CA GLU A 38 1.11 4.48 -34.52
C GLU A 38 0.88 2.98 -34.29
N ARG A 39 -0.31 2.49 -34.61
CA ARG A 39 -0.63 1.07 -34.52
C ARG A 39 0.24 0.23 -35.45
N ASN A 40 0.39 0.64 -36.72
CA ASN A 40 1.23 -0.03 -37.68
C ASN A 40 2.73 0.02 -37.28
N LEU A 41 3.17 1.11 -36.67
CA LEU A 41 4.56 1.27 -36.20
C LEU A 41 4.82 0.32 -35.03
N ALA A 42 3.92 0.26 -34.07
CA ALA A 42 4.01 -0.64 -32.91
C ALA A 42 4.02 -2.12 -33.35
N GLU A 43 3.13 -2.51 -34.29
CA GLU A 43 3.12 -3.88 -34.84
C GLU A 43 4.42 -4.26 -35.55
N ARG A 44 5.03 -3.33 -36.30
CA ARG A 44 6.34 -3.55 -36.95
C ARG A 44 7.46 -3.73 -35.95
N GLN A 45 7.44 -3.00 -34.85
CA GLN A 45 8.46 -3.08 -33.81
C GLN A 45 8.33 -4.36 -32.98
N ILE A 46 7.11 -4.79 -32.67
CA ILE A 46 6.85 -6.08 -32.04
C ILE A 46 7.37 -7.23 -32.93
N LYS A 47 7.06 -7.21 -34.23
CA LYS A 47 7.53 -8.23 -35.18
C LYS A 47 9.05 -8.29 -35.33
N ARG A 48 9.74 -7.17 -35.12
CA ARG A 48 11.21 -7.08 -35.19
C ARG A 48 11.91 -7.37 -33.88
N GLN A 49 11.14 -7.67 -32.80
CA GLN A 49 11.64 -7.81 -31.43
C GLN A 49 12.48 -6.61 -30.96
N ASN A 50 12.18 -5.44 -31.50
CA ASN A 50 12.86 -4.19 -31.14
C ASN A 50 12.14 -3.56 -29.94
N TRP A 51 12.52 -4.00 -28.74
CA TRP A 51 11.93 -3.53 -27.48
C TRP A 51 12.22 -2.05 -27.21
N ASP A 52 13.36 -1.54 -27.63
CA ASP A 52 13.73 -0.13 -27.42
C ASP A 52 12.84 0.80 -28.25
N GLY A 53 12.63 0.48 -29.51
CA GLY A 53 11.74 1.25 -30.37
C GLY A 53 10.26 1.08 -30.01
N MET A 54 9.85 -0.07 -29.46
CA MET A 54 8.51 -0.24 -28.90
C MET A 54 8.32 0.65 -27.65
N LEU A 55 9.34 0.75 -26.80
CA LEU A 55 9.32 1.60 -25.63
C LEU A 55 9.23 3.09 -26.04
N GLU A 56 9.99 3.53 -27.03
CA GLU A 56 9.90 4.90 -27.55
C GLU A 56 8.51 5.22 -28.11
N THR A 57 7.91 4.27 -28.84
CA THR A 57 6.54 4.43 -29.36
C THR A 57 5.51 4.49 -28.23
N LEU A 58 5.65 3.63 -27.21
CA LEU A 58 4.79 3.67 -26.02
C LEU A 58 4.95 4.97 -25.23
N LEU A 59 6.16 5.55 -25.20
CA LEU A 59 6.42 6.84 -24.57
C LEU A 59 5.74 8.02 -25.29
N GLN A 60 5.43 7.88 -26.57
CA GLN A 60 4.70 8.89 -27.35
C GLN A 60 3.18 8.77 -27.27
N ILE A 61 2.67 7.66 -26.76
CA ILE A 61 1.22 7.47 -26.57
C ILE A 61 0.77 8.33 -25.38
N GLN A 62 -0.20 9.18 -25.61
CA GLN A 62 -0.84 9.93 -24.53
C GLN A 62 -1.65 8.96 -23.66
N MET A 63 -1.25 8.81 -22.41
CA MET A 63 -2.01 8.03 -21.43
C MET A 63 -3.04 8.91 -20.73
N ASP A 64 -4.23 8.35 -20.46
CA ASP A 64 -5.25 9.00 -19.64
C ASP A 64 -4.67 9.31 -18.24
N GLU A 65 -4.90 10.53 -17.73
CA GLU A 65 -4.49 10.95 -16.37
C GLU A 65 -4.95 9.96 -15.30
N LYS A 66 -6.12 9.36 -15.48
CA LYS A 66 -6.66 8.34 -14.58
C LYS A 66 -5.79 7.08 -14.52
N LEU A 67 -5.17 6.69 -15.65
CA LEU A 67 -4.25 5.54 -15.68
C LEU A 67 -2.93 5.86 -14.97
N VAL A 68 -2.45 7.10 -15.11
CA VAL A 68 -1.25 7.56 -14.38
C VAL A 68 -1.53 7.57 -12.88
N GLN A 69 -2.67 8.15 -12.47
CA GLN A 69 -3.09 8.17 -11.07
C GLN A 69 -3.27 6.75 -10.52
N LEU A 70 -3.92 5.87 -11.27
CA LEU A 70 -4.07 4.46 -10.89
C LEU A 70 -2.71 3.77 -10.68
N ALA A 71 -1.72 4.06 -11.54
CA ALA A 71 -0.39 3.50 -11.39
C ALA A 71 0.32 3.99 -10.11
N GLU A 72 0.14 5.26 -9.73
CA GLU A 72 0.64 5.81 -8.47
C GLU A 72 -0.06 5.19 -7.26
N ASP A 73 -1.39 5.07 -7.30
CA ASP A 73 -2.17 4.43 -6.24
C ASP A 73 -1.77 2.97 -6.04
N VAL A 74 -1.60 2.22 -7.13
CA VAL A 74 -1.14 0.82 -7.09
C VAL A 74 0.26 0.70 -6.47
N GLN A 75 1.17 1.65 -6.72
CA GLN A 75 2.49 1.65 -6.08
C GLN A 75 2.40 1.73 -4.55
N TYR A 76 1.51 2.57 -4.05
CA TYR A 76 1.29 2.71 -2.61
C TYR A 76 0.85 1.38 -1.99
N TYR A 77 -0.16 0.73 -2.58
CA TYR A 77 -0.64 -0.56 -2.09
C TYR A 77 0.42 -1.67 -2.19
N LEU A 78 1.19 -1.70 -3.28
CA LEU A 78 2.29 -2.66 -3.43
C LEU A 78 3.38 -2.45 -2.38
N GLY A 79 3.76 -1.21 -2.10
CA GLY A 79 4.72 -0.88 -1.04
C GLY A 79 4.24 -1.36 0.33
N PHE A 80 2.97 -1.13 0.64
CA PHE A 80 2.36 -1.62 1.86
C PHE A 80 2.32 -3.15 1.93
N PHE A 81 1.97 -3.81 0.82
CA PHE A 81 1.97 -5.28 0.74
C PHE A 81 3.36 -5.89 0.97
N LEU A 82 4.39 -5.28 0.42
CA LEU A 82 5.79 -5.70 0.65
C LEU A 82 6.18 -5.55 2.12
N LEU A 83 5.79 -4.44 2.74
CA LEU A 83 5.98 -4.22 4.17
C LEU A 83 5.29 -5.29 5.02
N VAL A 84 4.02 -5.58 4.74
CA VAL A 84 3.26 -6.61 5.44
C VAL A 84 3.92 -7.99 5.30
N ARG A 85 4.40 -8.32 4.09
CA ARG A 85 5.10 -9.59 3.84
C ARG A 85 6.39 -9.70 4.66
N GLU A 86 7.18 -8.63 4.71
CA GLU A 86 8.40 -8.57 5.51
C GLU A 86 8.08 -8.77 6.99
N MET A 87 7.11 -8.02 7.51
CA MET A 87 6.73 -8.09 8.92
C MET A 87 6.16 -9.46 9.32
N LYS A 88 5.37 -10.10 8.44
CA LYS A 88 4.92 -11.48 8.63
C LYS A 88 6.11 -12.46 8.66
N GLY A 89 7.13 -12.25 7.85
CA GLY A 89 8.38 -13.01 7.89
C GLY A 89 9.13 -12.87 9.22
N ARG A 90 8.94 -11.73 9.93
CA ARG A 90 9.48 -11.47 11.27
C ARG A 90 8.58 -11.97 12.41
N GLY A 91 7.47 -12.65 12.09
CA GLY A 91 6.53 -13.23 13.07
C GLY A 91 5.36 -12.32 13.48
N TYR A 92 5.22 -11.14 12.89
CA TYR A 92 4.11 -10.23 13.20
C TYR A 92 2.82 -10.58 12.47
N SER A 93 1.68 -10.50 13.17
CA SER A 93 0.36 -10.79 12.62
C SER A 93 -0.26 -9.57 11.95
N PHE A 94 -0.97 -9.83 10.86
CA PHE A 94 -1.83 -8.84 10.19
C PHE A 94 -3.14 -9.51 9.79
N CYS A 95 -4.25 -8.81 9.98
CA CYS A 95 -5.57 -9.28 9.56
C CYS A 95 -6.30 -8.27 8.69
N MET A 96 -7.35 -8.73 8.02
CA MET A 96 -8.29 -7.86 7.32
C MET A 96 -9.30 -7.32 8.34
N PRO A 97 -9.57 -6.01 8.37
CA PRO A 97 -10.52 -5.45 9.32
C PRO A 97 -11.96 -5.80 8.94
N GLU A 98 -12.77 -6.18 9.94
CA GLU A 98 -14.21 -6.40 9.79
C GLU A 98 -14.99 -5.18 10.30
N GLU A 99 -15.92 -4.70 9.48
CA GLU A 99 -16.77 -3.57 9.86
C GLU A 99 -17.92 -4.02 10.78
N THR A 100 -18.01 -3.43 11.96
CA THR A 100 -19.02 -3.74 12.97
C THR A 100 -19.49 -2.47 13.71
N GLU A 101 -20.31 -2.62 14.73
CA GLU A 101 -20.76 -1.49 15.59
C GLU A 101 -19.85 -1.23 16.81
N LYS A 102 -18.79 -2.00 17.00
CA LYS A 102 -17.85 -1.88 18.12
C LYS A 102 -16.41 -1.89 17.64
N LEU A 103 -15.49 -1.36 18.42
CA LEU A 103 -14.07 -1.54 18.21
C LEU A 103 -13.58 -2.66 19.13
N GLU A 104 -13.08 -3.74 18.54
CA GLU A 104 -12.44 -4.83 19.26
C GLU A 104 -11.17 -5.22 18.53
N VAL A 105 -10.02 -5.04 19.17
CA VAL A 105 -8.70 -5.38 18.65
C VAL A 105 -8.10 -6.42 19.57
N LYS A 106 -7.59 -7.50 18.98
CA LYS A 106 -6.81 -8.52 19.70
C LYS A 106 -5.38 -8.54 19.21
N GLN A 107 -4.47 -8.54 20.18
CA GLN A 107 -3.02 -8.59 19.93
C GLN A 107 -2.56 -7.52 18.92
N GLY A 108 -3.08 -6.29 19.07
CA GLY A 108 -2.64 -5.13 18.31
C GLY A 108 -1.26 -4.65 18.76
N TYR A 109 -0.48 -4.11 17.84
CA TYR A 109 0.85 -3.56 18.14
C TYR A 109 1.14 -2.28 17.34
N ASP A 110 2.06 -1.47 17.86
CA ASP A 110 2.54 -0.26 17.15
C ASP A 110 3.48 -0.68 16.03
N LEU A 111 3.02 -0.61 14.78
CA LEU A 111 3.79 -0.99 13.59
C LEU A 111 5.06 -0.14 13.44
N ALA A 112 5.01 1.16 13.74
CA ALA A 112 6.17 2.03 13.64
C ALA A 112 7.25 1.69 14.69
N LEU A 113 6.83 1.17 15.85
CA LEU A 113 7.76 0.65 16.85
C LEU A 113 8.34 -0.70 16.40
N ALA A 114 7.50 -1.60 15.89
CA ALA A 114 7.91 -2.91 15.41
C ALA A 114 8.93 -2.83 14.25
N LEU A 115 8.81 -1.82 13.38
CA LEU A 115 9.75 -1.59 12.28
C LEU A 115 11.14 -1.15 12.76
N ARG A 116 11.22 -0.43 13.89
CA ARG A 116 12.48 0.14 14.43
C ARG A 116 13.11 -0.74 15.50
N SER A 117 12.33 -1.62 16.11
CA SER A 117 12.79 -2.46 17.22
C SER A 117 13.42 -3.75 16.71
N GLU A 118 14.58 -4.09 17.26
CA GLU A 118 15.17 -5.42 17.10
C GLU A 118 14.52 -6.45 18.03
N LYS A 119 13.81 -5.98 19.08
CA LYS A 119 13.08 -6.83 20.02
C LYS A 119 11.62 -6.91 19.62
N GLU A 120 11.01 -8.03 19.97
CA GLU A 120 9.58 -8.21 19.83
C GLU A 120 8.79 -7.12 20.57
N VAL A 121 7.82 -6.55 19.92
CA VAL A 121 6.94 -5.51 20.48
C VAL A 121 5.77 -6.19 21.20
N ILE A 122 5.49 -5.73 22.40
CA ILE A 122 4.37 -6.24 23.21
C ILE A 122 3.07 -5.85 22.54
N ALA A 123 2.28 -6.86 22.19
CA ALA A 123 0.93 -6.69 21.66
C ALA A 123 -0.07 -6.39 22.79
N ASN A 124 -1.14 -5.69 22.48
CA ASN A 124 -2.16 -5.28 23.44
C ASN A 124 -3.56 -5.41 22.83
N ASP A 125 -4.52 -5.71 23.66
CA ASP A 125 -5.93 -5.72 23.30
C ASP A 125 -6.54 -4.33 23.50
N CYS A 126 -7.55 -4.02 22.69
CA CYS A 126 -8.33 -2.80 22.81
C CYS A 126 -9.80 -3.12 22.56
N ASN A 127 -10.67 -2.73 23.47
CA ASN A 127 -12.10 -2.96 23.36
C ASN A 127 -12.86 -1.68 23.70
N LEU A 128 -13.72 -1.22 22.77
CA LEU A 128 -14.61 -0.09 22.95
C LEU A 128 -16.02 -0.53 22.54
N LYS A 129 -16.95 -0.47 23.50
CA LYS A 129 -18.35 -0.82 23.23
C LYS A 129 -19.03 0.24 22.37
N LYS A 130 -20.16 -0.10 21.78
CA LYS A 130 -20.94 0.76 20.88
C LYS A 130 -21.21 2.18 21.43
N ASP A 131 -21.46 2.27 22.74
CA ASP A 131 -21.82 3.54 23.40
C ASP A 131 -20.63 4.27 24.01
N GLU A 132 -19.45 3.66 24.02
CA GLU A 132 -18.22 4.23 24.55
C GLU A 132 -17.50 5.00 23.46
N ARG A 133 -17.15 6.28 23.75
CA ARG A 133 -16.53 7.19 22.78
C ARG A 133 -15.13 7.66 23.16
N PHE A 134 -14.69 7.33 24.37
CA PHE A 134 -13.45 7.85 24.93
C PHE A 134 -12.62 6.76 25.57
N PHE A 135 -11.32 6.80 25.35
CA PHE A 135 -10.33 6.06 26.11
C PHE A 135 -9.60 7.01 27.06
N VAL A 136 -9.50 6.62 28.32
CA VAL A 136 -8.62 7.29 29.26
C VAL A 136 -7.45 6.36 29.59
N ILE A 137 -6.26 6.71 29.08
CA ILE A 137 -5.06 5.92 29.27
C ILE A 137 -4.23 6.54 30.40
N THR A 138 -4.15 5.85 31.53
CA THR A 138 -3.39 6.28 32.71
C THR A 138 -2.20 5.37 32.95
N GLY A 139 -1.18 5.85 33.66
CA GLY A 139 0.00 5.05 34.01
C GLY A 139 1.28 5.90 34.14
N ALA A 140 2.36 5.27 34.59
CA ALA A 140 3.65 5.91 34.78
C ALA A 140 4.24 6.50 33.47
N ASN A 141 5.11 7.50 33.60
CA ASN A 141 5.88 8.01 32.45
C ASN A 141 6.81 6.91 31.93
N GLY A 142 6.86 6.74 30.61
CA GLY A 142 7.59 5.62 29.98
C GLY A 142 6.80 4.29 29.94
N GLY A 143 5.60 4.19 30.55
CA GLY A 143 4.76 2.97 30.61
C GLY A 143 4.01 2.62 29.31
N GLY A 144 4.41 3.15 28.17
CA GLY A 144 3.83 2.73 26.87
C GLY A 144 2.50 3.42 26.50
N LYS A 145 2.01 4.41 27.27
CA LYS A 145 0.75 5.12 26.97
C LYS A 145 0.63 5.64 25.53
N THR A 146 1.68 6.35 25.10
CA THR A 146 1.74 6.91 23.72
C THR A 146 1.85 5.81 22.66
N THR A 147 2.55 4.72 22.96
CA THR A 147 2.67 3.56 22.07
C THR A 147 1.30 2.90 21.88
N TYR A 148 0.55 2.72 22.96
CA TYR A 148 -0.82 2.19 22.90
C TYR A 148 -1.75 3.10 22.09
N ALA A 149 -1.73 4.41 22.33
CA ALA A 149 -2.54 5.36 21.57
C ALA A 149 -2.18 5.35 20.07
N ARG A 150 -0.87 5.26 19.72
CA ARG A 150 -0.43 5.13 18.33
C ARG A 150 -0.89 3.83 17.69
N MET A 151 -0.81 2.72 18.41
CA MET A 151 -1.32 1.41 17.96
C MET A 151 -2.79 1.52 17.53
N VAL A 152 -3.66 2.04 18.42
CA VAL A 152 -5.09 2.21 18.10
C VAL A 152 -5.29 3.14 16.90
N GLY A 153 -4.58 4.27 16.86
CA GLY A 153 -4.65 5.21 15.75
C GLY A 153 -4.22 4.61 14.41
N GLN A 154 -3.14 3.84 14.39
CA GLN A 154 -2.66 3.14 13.19
C GLN A 154 -3.67 2.09 12.70
N ILE A 155 -4.21 1.27 13.60
CA ILE A 155 -5.20 0.25 13.27
C ILE A 155 -6.44 0.89 12.62
N LEU A 156 -6.99 1.93 13.24
CA LEU A 156 -8.17 2.64 12.70
C LEU A 156 -7.86 3.34 11.36
N TYR A 157 -6.67 3.92 11.23
CA TYR A 157 -6.24 4.57 9.99
C TYR A 157 -6.14 3.56 8.84
N PHE A 158 -5.44 2.44 9.04
CA PHE A 158 -5.31 1.40 8.02
C PHE A 158 -6.66 0.73 7.69
N ALA A 159 -7.51 0.48 8.71
CA ALA A 159 -8.84 -0.05 8.50
C ALA A 159 -9.69 0.88 7.61
N LYS A 160 -9.66 2.20 7.85
CA LYS A 160 -10.33 3.20 6.99
C LYS A 160 -9.83 3.21 5.55
N MET A 161 -8.57 2.90 5.33
CA MET A 161 -7.96 2.81 3.98
C MET A 161 -8.22 1.45 3.30
N GLY A 162 -8.93 0.52 3.96
CA GLY A 162 -9.14 -0.83 3.45
C GLY A 162 -7.87 -1.69 3.40
N LEU A 163 -6.87 -1.35 4.23
CA LEU A 163 -5.60 -2.06 4.31
C LEU A 163 -5.63 -3.12 5.43
N LEU A 164 -4.68 -4.05 5.35
CA LEU A 164 -4.41 -4.97 6.46
C LEU A 164 -3.94 -4.18 7.69
N VAL A 165 -4.35 -4.62 8.88
CA VAL A 165 -4.04 -3.95 10.13
C VAL A 165 -3.13 -4.78 11.02
N PRO A 166 -2.23 -4.14 11.82
CA PRO A 166 -1.22 -4.82 12.63
C PRO A 166 -1.82 -5.41 13.91
N CYS A 167 -2.54 -6.51 13.80
CA CYS A 167 -3.13 -7.28 14.91
C CYS A 167 -3.51 -8.69 14.46
N GLU A 168 -3.93 -9.54 15.39
CA GLU A 168 -4.46 -10.87 15.05
C GLU A 168 -5.89 -10.79 14.51
N THR A 169 -6.76 -10.06 15.20
CA THR A 169 -8.14 -9.84 14.77
C THR A 169 -8.59 -8.43 15.10
N VAL A 170 -9.41 -7.85 14.23
CA VAL A 170 -10.05 -6.56 14.49
C VAL A 170 -11.45 -6.50 13.91
N SER A 171 -12.37 -6.01 14.72
CA SER A 171 -13.63 -5.45 14.26
C SER A 171 -13.66 -3.97 14.60
N TYR A 172 -14.15 -3.13 13.70
CA TYR A 172 -14.15 -1.68 13.89
C TYR A 172 -15.48 -1.06 13.46
N THR A 173 -15.82 0.07 14.06
CA THR A 173 -16.98 0.86 13.66
C THR A 173 -16.55 2.05 12.82
N HIS A 174 -17.39 2.47 11.88
CA HIS A 174 -17.23 3.75 11.23
C HIS A 174 -17.30 4.87 12.27
N LEU A 175 -16.14 5.41 12.62
CA LEU A 175 -16.10 6.66 13.38
C LEU A 175 -16.64 7.74 12.44
N ARG A 176 -17.91 8.09 12.61
CA ARG A 176 -18.46 9.30 11.97
C ARG A 176 -17.71 10.49 12.57
N ALA A 177 -17.00 11.20 11.69
CA ALA A 177 -16.44 12.49 12.02
C ALA A 177 -17.54 13.49 12.32
#